data_cfd9a08fcb20a2308a33a6cae11150ac
#
_entry.id   cfd9a08fcb20a2308a33a6cae11150ac
#
_cell.length_a   1.000
_cell.length_b   1.000
_cell.length_c   1.000
_cell.angle_alpha   90.00
_cell.angle_beta   90.00
_cell.angle_gamma   90.00
#
_symmetry.space_group_name_H-M   'P 1'
#
loop_
_entity.id
_entity.type
_entity.pdbx_description
1 polymer ?
#
loop_
_entity_poly.entity_id
_entity_poly.type
_entity_poly.pdbx_seq_one_letter_code
_entity_poly.pdbx_strand_id
1 'polypeptide(L)'
;MVKQQQFEYVYLFGSVCPARGIGEAIVVPWVNKDIMINHLEQISKATEKGRHAVVIMDGAGWHTDDIASELNNVSILKLPPYSPELNPIEQVWSWLRQHYLANQSFTDYNDIVCKVCRTWNGFLECRDRVTKMCQRDWINLIS
;
A
#
# COMPACT_ATOMS: atom_id res chain seq x y z
N MET A 1 0.72 0.25 -5.81
CA MET A 1 -0.22 1.30 -5.45
C MET A 1 -0.09 1.61 -3.96
N VAL A 2 -0.13 2.88 -3.63
CA VAL A 2 0.13 3.35 -2.27
C VAL A 2 -1.10 4.06 -1.73
N LYS A 3 -1.48 3.71 -0.50
CA LYS A 3 -2.51 4.42 0.23
C LYS A 3 -2.33 4.22 1.73
N GLN A 4 -2.81 5.19 2.52
CA GLN A 4 -2.93 5.08 3.96
C GLN A 4 -4.35 4.67 4.34
N GLN A 5 -4.46 3.94 5.45
CA GLN A 5 -5.75 3.57 6.03
C GLN A 5 -5.65 3.71 7.54
N GLN A 6 -6.63 4.38 8.13
CA GLN A 6 -6.70 4.54 9.57
C GLN A 6 -7.49 3.41 10.21
N PHE A 7 -6.91 2.78 11.24
CA PHE A 7 -7.55 1.78 12.08
C PHE A 7 -7.45 2.28 13.53
N GLU A 8 -8.51 2.90 14.02
CA GLU A 8 -8.55 3.53 15.34
C GLU A 8 -7.39 4.53 15.53
N TYR A 9 -6.32 4.12 16.24
CA TYR A 9 -5.20 4.99 16.58
C TYR A 9 -3.96 4.75 15.73
N VAL A 10 -4.06 3.97 14.65
CA VAL A 10 -2.92 3.70 13.77
C VAL A 10 -3.29 3.90 12.31
N TYR A 11 -2.26 4.17 11.51
CA TYR A 11 -2.37 4.23 10.07
C TYR A 11 -1.56 3.09 9.44
N LEU A 12 -2.11 2.49 8.42
CA LEU A 12 -1.42 1.50 7.60
C LEU A 12 -1.13 2.13 6.25
N PHE A 13 0.16 2.33 5.95
CA PHE A 13 0.63 2.66 4.61
C PHE A 13 0.90 1.35 3.90
N GLY A 14 0.15 1.07 2.85
CA GLY A 14 0.30 -0.18 2.13
C GLY A 14 0.37 0.02 0.63
N SER A 15 1.12 -0.84 -0.02
CA SER A 15 1.19 -0.93 -1.47
C SER A 15 1.22 -2.39 -1.89
N VAL A 16 0.66 -2.67 -3.06
CA VAL A 16 0.62 -4.02 -3.61
C VAL A 16 1.17 -4.01 -5.04
N CYS A 17 1.82 -5.09 -5.40
CA CYS A 17 2.25 -5.34 -6.77
C CYS A 17 1.38 -6.48 -7.34
N PRO A 18 0.36 -6.16 -8.15
CA PRO A 18 -0.56 -7.20 -8.64
C PRO A 18 0.13 -8.27 -9.46
N ALA A 19 1.12 -7.90 -10.27
CA ALA A 19 1.83 -8.84 -11.13
C ALA A 19 2.59 -9.90 -10.36
N ARG A 20 3.17 -9.52 -9.21
CA ARG A 20 3.95 -10.43 -8.38
C ARG A 20 3.17 -11.03 -7.21
N GLY A 21 1.99 -10.48 -6.91
CA GLY A 21 1.19 -10.90 -5.78
C GLY A 21 1.83 -10.63 -4.43
N ILE A 22 2.59 -9.56 -4.33
CA ILE A 22 3.30 -9.16 -3.09
C ILE A 22 2.92 -7.75 -2.69
N GLY A 23 3.29 -7.38 -1.48
CA GLY A 23 3.05 -6.03 -0.98
C GLY A 23 4.01 -5.65 0.14
N GLU A 24 4.03 -4.35 0.44
CA GLU A 24 4.83 -3.78 1.51
C GLU A 24 3.95 -2.85 2.33
N ALA A 25 4.21 -2.76 3.64
CA ALA A 25 3.42 -1.89 4.50
C ALA A 25 4.22 -1.37 5.69
N ILE A 26 3.79 -0.23 6.22
CA ILE A 26 4.28 0.36 7.46
C ILE A 26 3.07 0.71 8.32
N VAL A 27 3.12 0.35 9.60
CA VAL A 27 2.08 0.72 10.57
C VAL A 27 2.63 1.80 11.48
N VAL A 28 1.97 2.95 11.52
CA VAL A 28 2.47 4.15 12.20
C VAL A 28 1.34 4.90 12.92
N PRO A 29 1.66 5.69 13.97
CA PRO A 29 0.63 6.44 14.71
C PRO A 29 0.18 7.72 14.01
N TRP A 30 0.95 8.25 13.08
CA TRP A 30 0.60 9.46 12.33
C TRP A 30 1.14 9.35 10.90
N VAL A 31 0.72 10.31 10.07
CA VAL A 31 1.05 10.33 8.65
C VAL A 31 1.75 11.64 8.31
N ASN A 32 2.90 11.57 7.65
CA ASN A 32 3.60 12.74 7.13
C ASN A 32 4.47 12.37 5.92
N LYS A 33 5.17 13.36 5.37
CA LYS A 33 6.03 13.17 4.20
C LYS A 33 7.18 12.20 4.48
N ASP A 34 7.76 12.24 5.67
CA ASP A 34 8.89 11.36 6.03
C ASP A 34 8.46 9.90 6.04
N ILE A 35 7.26 9.61 6.50
CA ILE A 35 6.71 8.26 6.49
C ILE A 35 6.47 7.79 5.05
N MET A 36 5.98 8.67 4.18
CA MET A 36 5.84 8.35 2.76
C MET A 36 7.19 8.03 2.13
N ILE A 37 8.22 8.81 2.43
CA ILE A 37 9.58 8.55 1.95
C ILE A 37 10.07 7.18 2.43
N ASN A 38 9.86 6.85 3.71
CA ASN A 38 10.25 5.56 4.26
C ASN A 38 9.54 4.40 3.55
N HIS A 39 8.27 4.59 3.22
CA HIS A 39 7.51 3.56 2.49
C HIS A 39 8.03 3.39 1.06
N LEU A 40 8.36 4.48 0.38
CA LEU A 40 8.96 4.42 -0.96
C LEU A 40 10.33 3.76 -0.94
N GLU A 41 11.14 4.01 0.09
CA GLU A 41 12.40 3.32 0.30
C GLU A 41 12.20 1.81 0.50
N GLN A 42 11.17 1.44 1.23
CA GLN A 42 10.78 0.04 1.44
C GLN A 42 10.45 -0.63 0.10
N ILE A 43 9.68 0.04 -0.74
CA ILE A 43 9.34 -0.44 -2.09
C ILE A 43 10.61 -0.57 -2.93
N SER A 44 11.50 0.42 -2.86
CA SER A 44 12.77 0.41 -3.59
C SER A 44 13.62 -0.80 -3.23
N LYS A 45 13.72 -1.12 -1.94
CA LYS A 45 14.47 -2.28 -1.46
C LYS A 45 13.84 -3.62 -1.86
N ALA A 46 12.52 -3.66 -1.94
CA ALA A 46 11.79 -4.86 -2.34
C ALA A 46 11.80 -5.09 -3.86
N THR A 47 12.18 -4.07 -4.63
CA THR A 47 12.24 -4.16 -6.09
C THR A 47 13.50 -4.91 -6.52
N GLU A 48 13.32 -5.90 -7.38
CA GLU A 48 14.43 -6.72 -7.85
C GLU A 48 15.47 -5.89 -8.59
N LYS A 49 16.75 -6.29 -8.45
CA LYS A 49 17.85 -5.65 -9.15
C LYS A 49 17.62 -5.68 -10.65
N GLY A 50 17.83 -4.54 -11.30
CA GLY A 50 17.61 -4.39 -12.73
C GLY A 50 16.17 -4.07 -13.12
N ARG A 51 15.26 -4.00 -12.15
CA ARG A 51 13.88 -3.61 -12.38
C ARG A 51 13.60 -2.21 -11.83
N HIS A 52 12.52 -1.63 -12.30
CA HIS A 52 12.08 -0.29 -11.90
C HIS A 52 10.62 -0.37 -11.44
N ALA A 53 10.34 0.14 -10.25
CA ALA A 53 8.99 0.20 -9.72
C ALA A 53 8.29 1.48 -10.16
N VAL A 54 7.13 1.35 -10.79
CA VAL A 54 6.24 2.48 -11.05
C VAL A 54 5.16 2.46 -9.97
N VAL A 55 5.22 3.42 -9.06
CA VAL A 55 4.29 3.51 -7.94
C VAL A 55 3.11 4.35 -8.37
N ILE A 56 1.93 3.74 -8.38
CA ILE A 56 0.70 4.41 -8.76
C ILE A 56 -0.05 4.80 -7.50
N MET A 57 -0.44 6.06 -7.38
CA MET A 57 -1.09 6.59 -6.20
C MET A 57 -2.12 7.65 -6.56
N ASP A 58 -3.04 7.89 -5.63
CA ASP A 58 -4.02 8.96 -5.78
C ASP A 58 -3.32 10.32 -5.78
N GLY A 59 -3.84 11.26 -6.58
CA GLY A 59 -3.26 12.59 -6.71
C GLY A 59 -3.51 13.53 -5.54
N ALA A 60 -4.17 13.06 -4.47
CA ALA A 60 -4.59 13.93 -3.38
C ALA A 60 -3.49 14.12 -2.34
N GLY A 61 -3.17 15.36 -2.05
CA GLY A 61 -2.54 15.75 -0.79
C GLY A 61 -1.04 15.60 -0.65
N TRP A 62 -0.34 14.89 -1.53
CA TRP A 62 1.09 14.68 -1.37
C TRP A 62 1.88 15.36 -2.50
N HIS A 63 2.85 16.21 -2.12
CA HIS A 63 3.84 16.74 -3.06
C HIS A 63 4.93 15.68 -3.23
N THR A 64 4.76 14.81 -4.24
CA THR A 64 5.59 13.62 -4.39
C THR A 64 6.64 13.72 -5.48
N ASP A 65 6.64 14.80 -6.26
CA ASP A 65 7.55 14.93 -7.41
C ASP A 65 9.01 14.92 -7.01
N ASP A 66 9.32 15.41 -5.80
CA ASP A 66 10.68 15.43 -5.27
C ASP A 66 11.00 14.21 -4.39
N ILE A 67 9.99 13.45 -3.95
CA ILE A 67 10.20 12.34 -3.03
C ILE A 67 10.93 11.18 -3.71
N ALA A 68 10.51 10.82 -4.92
CA ALA A 68 11.10 9.71 -5.67
C ALA A 68 12.40 10.06 -6.36
N SER A 69 12.78 11.34 -6.43
CA SER A 69 13.95 11.80 -7.18
C SER A 69 15.27 11.23 -6.63
N GLU A 70 15.32 10.86 -5.38
CA GLU A 70 16.49 10.28 -4.73
C GLU A 70 16.58 8.76 -4.88
N LEU A 71 15.52 8.13 -5.39
CA LEU A 71 15.46 6.67 -5.56
C LEU A 71 15.63 6.31 -7.04
N ASN A 72 16.69 5.57 -7.35
CA ASN A 72 17.05 5.26 -8.72
C ASN A 72 16.10 4.29 -9.42
N ASN A 73 15.34 3.50 -8.65
CA ASN A 73 14.49 2.44 -9.18
C ASN A 73 13.01 2.64 -8.88
N VAL A 74 12.59 3.85 -8.54
CA VAL A 74 11.20 4.16 -8.23
C VAL A 74 10.76 5.42 -8.97
N SER A 75 9.61 5.34 -9.63
CA SER A 75 8.94 6.51 -10.21
C SER A 75 7.50 6.55 -9.71
N ILE A 76 6.93 7.74 -9.63
CA ILE A 76 5.56 7.94 -9.14
C ILE A 76 4.67 8.38 -10.30
N LEU A 77 3.53 7.72 -10.43
CA LEU A 77 2.47 8.09 -11.36
C LEU A 77 1.21 8.38 -10.56
N LYS A 78 0.71 9.62 -10.65
CA LYS A 78 -0.51 10.01 -9.94
C LYS A 78 -1.73 9.74 -10.79
N LEU A 79 -2.74 9.12 -10.17
CA LEU A 79 -4.04 8.92 -10.83
C LEU A 79 -4.84 10.23 -10.83
N PRO A 80 -5.78 10.38 -11.78
CA PRO A 80 -6.68 11.52 -11.76
C PRO A 80 -7.45 11.61 -10.44
N PRO A 81 -7.74 12.83 -9.96
CA PRO A 81 -8.52 12.98 -8.73
C PRO A 81 -9.94 12.39 -8.92
N TYR A 82 -10.51 11.93 -7.81
CA TYR A 82 -11.87 11.38 -7.77
C TYR A 82 -12.07 10.14 -8.65
N SER A 83 -11.02 9.33 -8.81
CA SER A 83 -11.10 8.09 -9.59
C SER A 83 -10.66 6.88 -8.73
N PRO A 84 -11.36 6.60 -7.60
CA PRO A 84 -10.96 5.51 -6.70
C PRO A 84 -11.07 4.13 -7.35
N GLU A 85 -11.93 3.98 -8.34
CA GLU A 85 -12.10 2.71 -9.07
C GLU A 85 -10.85 2.30 -9.84
N LEU A 86 -9.96 3.24 -10.13
CA LEU A 86 -8.70 2.96 -10.81
C LEU A 86 -7.62 2.40 -9.87
N ASN A 87 -7.79 2.59 -8.56
CA ASN A 87 -6.81 2.15 -7.56
C ASN A 87 -7.34 0.93 -6.79
N PRO A 88 -6.82 -0.27 -7.06
CA PRO A 88 -7.34 -1.48 -6.43
C PRO A 88 -7.05 -1.59 -4.93
N ILE A 89 -6.23 -0.71 -4.36
CA ILE A 89 -5.88 -0.78 -2.94
C ILE A 89 -7.13 -0.62 -2.04
N GLU A 90 -8.18 0.05 -2.53
CA GLU A 90 -9.43 0.18 -1.78
C GLU A 90 -10.08 -1.18 -1.51
N GLN A 91 -9.97 -2.11 -2.45
CA GLN A 91 -10.48 -3.46 -2.26
C GLN A 91 -9.68 -4.23 -1.21
N VAL A 92 -8.38 -3.98 -1.15
CA VAL A 92 -7.52 -4.55 -0.12
C VAL A 92 -7.98 -4.08 1.27
N TRP A 93 -8.23 -2.77 1.43
CA TRP A 93 -8.71 -2.22 2.71
C TRP A 93 -10.06 -2.83 3.11
N SER A 94 -10.98 -2.98 2.16
CA SER A 94 -12.28 -3.60 2.42
C SER A 94 -12.12 -5.05 2.87
N TRP A 95 -11.27 -5.81 2.20
CA TRP A 95 -11.01 -7.20 2.53
C TRP A 95 -10.44 -7.34 3.95
N LEU A 96 -9.45 -6.50 4.30
CA LEU A 96 -8.84 -6.51 5.62
C LEU A 96 -9.89 -6.23 6.71
N ARG A 97 -10.72 -5.22 6.48
CA ARG A 97 -11.76 -4.87 7.45
C ARG A 97 -12.79 -5.98 7.64
N GLN A 98 -13.21 -6.61 6.54
CA GLN A 98 -14.25 -7.64 6.59
C GLN A 98 -13.77 -8.96 7.18
N HIS A 99 -12.54 -9.37 6.85
CA HIS A 99 -12.08 -10.72 7.17
C HIS A 99 -11.33 -10.82 8.49
N TYR A 100 -10.62 -9.78 8.90
CA TYR A 100 -9.72 -9.89 10.03
C TYR A 100 -9.92 -8.84 11.12
N LEU A 101 -10.39 -7.65 10.76
CA LEU A 101 -10.50 -6.54 11.71
C LEU A 101 -11.93 -6.28 12.16
N ALA A 102 -12.92 -6.90 11.52
CA ALA A 102 -14.32 -6.76 11.91
C ALA A 102 -14.55 -7.30 13.33
N ASN A 103 -15.24 -6.54 14.14
CA ASN A 103 -15.61 -6.93 15.51
C ASN A 103 -14.42 -7.20 16.44
N GLN A 104 -13.22 -6.72 16.08
CA GLN A 104 -12.05 -6.82 16.95
C GLN A 104 -12.08 -5.71 17.99
N SER A 105 -11.70 -6.05 19.21
CA SER A 105 -11.41 -5.07 20.26
C SER A 105 -9.90 -5.03 20.50
N PHE A 106 -9.41 -3.88 20.92
CA PHE A 106 -7.99 -3.67 21.12
C PHE A 106 -7.74 -3.21 22.55
N THR A 107 -6.74 -3.80 23.20
CA THR A 107 -6.42 -3.49 24.60
C THR A 107 -5.55 -2.24 24.73
N ASP A 108 -4.62 -2.03 23.76
CA ASP A 108 -3.73 -0.89 23.76
C ASP A 108 -3.16 -0.67 22.35
N TYR A 109 -2.27 0.31 22.22
CA TYR A 109 -1.62 0.66 20.95
C TYR A 109 -0.84 -0.55 20.37
N ASN A 110 -0.07 -1.22 21.20
CA ASN A 110 0.72 -2.36 20.72
C ASN A 110 -0.15 -3.50 20.21
N ASP A 111 -1.30 -3.72 20.84
CA ASP A 111 -2.26 -4.73 20.40
C ASP A 111 -2.82 -4.39 19.02
N ILE A 112 -3.17 -3.11 18.79
CA ILE A 112 -3.63 -2.64 17.48
C ILE A 112 -2.56 -2.89 16.42
N VAL A 113 -1.32 -2.47 16.68
CA VAL A 113 -0.20 -2.63 15.74
C VAL A 113 0.00 -4.11 15.40
N CYS A 114 0.02 -4.98 16.41
CA CYS A 114 0.21 -6.42 16.20
C CYS A 114 -0.91 -7.01 15.35
N LYS A 115 -2.15 -6.65 15.62
CA LYS A 115 -3.30 -7.18 14.87
C LYS A 115 -3.33 -6.68 13.43
N VAL A 116 -3.03 -5.40 13.21
CA VAL A 116 -2.96 -4.83 11.87
C VAL A 116 -1.84 -5.49 11.06
N CYS A 117 -0.65 -5.64 11.64
CA CYS A 117 0.48 -6.29 10.97
C CYS A 117 0.16 -7.75 10.62
N ARG A 118 -0.43 -8.47 11.55
CA ARG A 118 -0.79 -9.87 11.35
C ARG A 118 -1.83 -10.02 10.26
N THR A 119 -2.81 -9.11 10.22
CA THR A 119 -3.85 -9.09 9.20
C THR A 119 -3.27 -8.83 7.81
N TRP A 120 -2.38 -7.84 7.70
CA TRP A 120 -1.70 -7.54 6.45
C TRP A 120 -0.88 -8.73 5.95
N ASN A 121 -0.10 -9.34 6.82
CA ASN A 121 0.70 -10.52 6.46
C ASN A 121 -0.19 -11.69 6.05
N GLY A 122 -1.31 -11.88 6.73
CA GLY A 122 -2.30 -12.89 6.35
C GLY A 122 -2.89 -12.66 4.97
N PHE A 123 -3.15 -11.41 4.61
CA PHE A 123 -3.59 -11.06 3.27
C PHE A 123 -2.56 -11.46 2.21
N LEU A 124 -1.28 -11.22 2.49
CA LEU A 124 -0.19 -11.48 1.54
C LEU A 124 0.17 -12.97 1.40
N GLU A 125 -0.31 -13.84 2.29
CA GLU A 125 0.02 -15.28 2.24
C GLU A 125 -0.44 -15.96 0.95
N CYS A 126 -1.49 -15.46 0.32
CA CYS A 126 -2.01 -16.00 -0.93
C CYS A 126 -1.73 -15.04 -2.08
N ARG A 127 -0.70 -15.31 -2.87
CA ARG A 127 -0.32 -14.47 -4.01
C ARG A 127 -1.43 -14.37 -5.05
N ASP A 128 -2.12 -15.48 -5.33
CA ASP A 128 -3.23 -15.49 -6.28
C ASP A 128 -4.35 -14.54 -5.86
N ARG A 129 -4.65 -14.49 -4.56
CA ARG A 129 -5.66 -13.56 -4.05
C ARG A 129 -5.25 -12.11 -4.27
N VAL A 130 -4.00 -11.78 -3.97
CA VAL A 130 -3.47 -10.42 -4.18
C VAL A 130 -3.57 -10.05 -5.65
N THR A 131 -3.09 -10.93 -6.54
CA THR A 131 -3.11 -10.70 -7.98
C THR A 131 -4.53 -10.53 -8.50
N LYS A 132 -5.44 -11.42 -8.17
CA LYS A 132 -6.82 -11.38 -8.67
C LYS A 132 -7.58 -10.17 -8.15
N MET A 133 -7.40 -9.83 -6.88
CA MET A 133 -8.10 -8.72 -6.26
C MET A 133 -7.64 -7.36 -6.78
N CYS A 134 -6.34 -7.23 -7.07
CA CYS A 134 -5.72 -5.95 -7.40
C CYS A 134 -5.52 -5.73 -8.89
N GLN A 135 -5.80 -6.72 -9.73
CA GLN A 135 -5.59 -6.60 -11.17
C GLN A 135 -6.64 -5.68 -11.81
N ARG A 136 -6.17 -4.84 -12.73
CA ARG A 136 -7.01 -3.96 -13.55
C ARG A 136 -6.47 -3.97 -14.97
N ASP A 137 -7.36 -3.84 -15.96
CA ASP A 137 -6.97 -3.91 -17.37
C ASP A 137 -5.90 -2.86 -17.73
N TRP A 138 -6.05 -1.64 -17.21
CA TRP A 138 -5.12 -0.56 -17.53
C TRP A 138 -3.72 -0.80 -16.95
N ILE A 139 -3.60 -1.59 -15.88
CA ILE A 139 -2.31 -1.90 -15.26
C ILE A 139 -1.44 -2.71 -16.23
N ASN A 140 -2.04 -3.59 -16.99
CA ASN A 140 -1.30 -4.42 -17.96
C ASN A 140 -0.70 -3.60 -19.10
N LEU A 141 -1.23 -2.40 -19.34
CA LEU A 141 -0.71 -1.52 -20.40
C LEU A 141 0.61 -0.85 -20.04
N ILE A 142 0.94 -0.77 -18.75
CA ILE A 142 2.14 -0.10 -18.27
C ILE A 142 3.16 -1.04 -17.63
N SER A 143 2.81 -2.30 -17.48
CA SER A 143 3.70 -3.29 -16.86
C SER A 143 4.58 -4.04 -17.85
#